data_a02c530f59232197372fee5ee15a55ef
#
_entry.id   a02c530f59232197372fee5ee15a55ef
#
_cell.length_a   1.000
_cell.length_b   1.000
_cell.length_c   1.000
_cell.angle_alpha   90.00
_cell.angle_beta   90.00
_cell.angle_gamma   90.00
#
_symmetry.space_group_name_H-M   'P 1'
#
loop_
_entity.id
_entity.type
_entity.pdbx_description
1 polymer ?
#
loop_
_entity_poly.entity_id
_entity_poly.type
_entity_poly.pdbx_seq_one_letter_code
_entity_poly.pdbx_strand_id
1 'polypeptide(L)'
;MTDYTEPDKKDGSVTFDFSKAAQIPKRFYFEGNNPKLSSELPWNIDVSYKLNGVPAKAEDLAGANGLIEIDIDILPNDNAADYYKNNFILEAACVADTDDILSIEAPGSQMVTIGSLKNVVFFALPGEEQHYTVSIGSDDFEFSGMLFMMQPATMSQVDDIKDLRDTKEDIEDSADAISDSLDVVLDTLDSMQSSLKNTSEGLKGLQKARETVSNSKGAVYEDADAALDEMEKLSDSLSPYSQHFDTAQNAVEDINTDLNNLNS
;
A
#
# COMPACT_ATOMS: atom_id res chain seq x y z
N MET A 1 -14.08 -41.49 23.13
CA MET A 1 -15.14 -41.15 22.18
C MET A 1 -16.45 -41.33 22.93
N THR A 2 -17.20 -40.30 23.20
CA THR A 2 -18.50 -40.39 23.85
C THR A 2 -19.50 -40.82 22.80
N ASP A 3 -20.12 -41.99 22.96
CA ASP A 3 -21.21 -42.45 22.10
C ASP A 3 -22.38 -41.53 22.27
N TYR A 4 -22.55 -40.59 21.33
CA TYR A 4 -23.77 -39.85 21.20
C TYR A 4 -24.76 -40.69 20.38
N THR A 5 -26.01 -40.80 20.84
CA THR A 5 -27.07 -41.33 20.04
C THR A 5 -27.25 -40.48 18.78
N GLU A 6 -27.47 -41.11 17.62
CA GLU A 6 -27.74 -40.37 16.38
C GLU A 6 -28.84 -39.32 16.61
N PRO A 7 -28.63 -38.07 16.12
CA PRO A 7 -29.59 -37.01 16.33
C PRO A 7 -30.91 -37.33 15.63
N ASP A 8 -32.01 -37.08 16.30
CA ASP A 8 -33.35 -37.19 15.72
C ASP A 8 -33.62 -36.00 14.78
N LYS A 9 -33.93 -36.29 13.53
CA LYS A 9 -34.23 -35.30 12.48
C LYS A 9 -35.71 -35.27 12.19
N LYS A 10 -36.40 -34.24 12.64
CA LYS A 10 -37.82 -34.09 12.43
C LYS A 10 -38.15 -32.62 12.09
N ASP A 11 -38.98 -32.44 11.04
CA ASP A 11 -39.56 -31.15 10.66
C ASP A 11 -38.55 -29.98 10.56
N GLY A 12 -37.38 -30.23 9.97
CA GLY A 12 -36.35 -29.19 9.80
C GLY A 12 -35.56 -28.87 11.07
N SER A 13 -35.82 -29.60 12.17
CA SER A 13 -35.02 -29.50 13.40
C SER A 13 -34.18 -30.74 13.62
N VAL A 14 -33.04 -30.55 14.27
CA VAL A 14 -32.14 -31.62 14.69
C VAL A 14 -32.05 -31.61 16.20
N THR A 15 -32.50 -32.70 16.85
CA THR A 15 -32.49 -32.80 18.30
C THR A 15 -31.38 -33.76 18.74
N PHE A 16 -30.54 -33.30 19.64
CA PHE A 16 -29.49 -34.09 20.27
C PHE A 16 -29.96 -34.48 21.69
N ASP A 17 -30.09 -35.77 21.96
CA ASP A 17 -30.47 -36.28 23.27
C ASP A 17 -29.24 -36.71 24.08
N PHE A 18 -28.99 -35.99 25.16
CA PHE A 18 -27.90 -36.26 26.12
C PHE A 18 -28.34 -37.02 27.38
N SER A 19 -29.60 -37.47 27.45
CA SER A 19 -30.13 -38.13 28.65
C SER A 19 -29.37 -39.41 29.07
N LYS A 20 -28.67 -40.02 28.13
CA LYS A 20 -27.86 -41.24 28.35
C LYS A 20 -26.33 -40.95 28.46
N ALA A 21 -25.95 -39.70 28.33
CA ALA A 21 -24.53 -39.37 28.44
C ALA A 21 -24.05 -39.39 29.88
N ALA A 22 -22.97 -40.10 30.15
CA ALA A 22 -22.36 -40.21 31.51
C ALA A 22 -21.85 -38.86 32.03
N GLN A 23 -21.47 -37.96 31.13
CA GLN A 23 -21.13 -36.56 31.41
C GLN A 23 -21.56 -35.68 30.26
N ILE A 24 -22.23 -34.57 30.57
CA ILE A 24 -22.55 -33.52 29.59
C ILE A 24 -21.32 -32.62 29.43
N PRO A 25 -20.75 -32.49 28.22
CA PRO A 25 -19.60 -31.64 28.00
C PRO A 25 -19.99 -30.15 28.19
N LYS A 26 -19.05 -29.35 28.72
CA LYS A 26 -19.27 -27.89 28.89
C LYS A 26 -19.48 -27.16 27.54
N ARG A 27 -19.01 -27.72 26.45
CA ARG A 27 -19.19 -27.24 25.08
C ARG A 27 -19.50 -28.43 24.19
N PHE A 28 -20.45 -28.25 23.31
CA PHE A 28 -20.86 -29.23 22.32
C PHE A 28 -20.67 -28.62 20.93
N TYR A 29 -20.00 -29.34 20.04
CA TYR A 29 -19.78 -28.93 18.66
C TYR A 29 -20.45 -29.96 17.76
N PHE A 30 -21.13 -29.50 16.74
CA PHE A 30 -21.69 -30.36 15.71
C PHE A 30 -21.44 -29.72 14.34
N GLU A 31 -21.28 -30.56 13.35
CA GLU A 31 -21.26 -30.17 11.95
C GLU A 31 -22.61 -30.55 11.32
N GLY A 32 -23.24 -29.58 10.68
CA GLY A 32 -24.50 -29.78 9.98
C GLY A 32 -24.29 -29.54 8.49
N ASN A 33 -24.64 -30.51 7.66
CA ASN A 33 -24.68 -30.34 6.21
C ASN A 33 -26.15 -30.42 5.75
N ASN A 34 -26.63 -29.37 5.10
CA ASN A 34 -27.97 -29.35 4.51
C ASN A 34 -27.84 -29.20 2.98
N PRO A 35 -27.82 -30.31 2.23
CA PRO A 35 -27.67 -30.28 0.78
C PRO A 35 -28.90 -29.68 0.04
N LYS A 36 -29.97 -29.36 0.75
CA LYS A 36 -31.20 -28.74 0.19
C LYS A 36 -31.29 -27.23 0.40
N LEU A 37 -30.41 -26.66 1.18
CA LEU A 37 -30.27 -25.21 1.31
C LEU A 37 -29.27 -24.70 0.26
N SER A 38 -29.79 -24.26 -0.87
CA SER A 38 -29.10 -23.25 -1.65
C SER A 38 -29.23 -21.94 -0.87
N SER A 39 -28.44 -21.76 0.16
CA SER A 39 -28.30 -20.45 0.80
C SER A 39 -27.65 -19.54 -0.20
N GLU A 40 -28.37 -18.54 -0.65
CA GLU A 40 -27.76 -17.47 -1.41
C GLU A 40 -26.75 -16.77 -0.49
N LEU A 41 -25.51 -16.65 -0.97
CA LEU A 41 -24.46 -15.99 -0.21
C LEU A 41 -24.77 -14.49 -0.08
N PRO A 42 -24.35 -13.83 1.01
CA PRO A 42 -24.57 -12.40 1.22
C PRO A 42 -23.99 -11.51 0.13
N TRP A 43 -22.97 -11.98 -0.57
CA TRP A 43 -22.33 -11.31 -1.70
C TRP A 43 -22.27 -12.21 -2.93
N ASN A 44 -22.32 -11.57 -4.08
CA ASN A 44 -21.85 -12.13 -5.34
C ASN A 44 -20.39 -11.76 -5.49
N ILE A 45 -19.54 -12.74 -5.73
CA ILE A 45 -18.11 -12.56 -5.86
C ILE A 45 -17.72 -12.92 -7.30
N ASP A 46 -17.09 -12.01 -8.00
CA ASP A 46 -16.50 -12.24 -9.31
C ASP A 46 -14.98 -12.01 -9.25
N VAL A 47 -14.22 -12.89 -9.89
CA VAL A 47 -12.77 -12.79 -9.97
C VAL A 47 -12.35 -12.84 -11.42
N SER A 48 -11.68 -11.78 -11.85
CA SER A 48 -11.15 -11.68 -13.21
C SER A 48 -9.65 -11.47 -13.20
N TYR A 49 -9.00 -11.79 -14.31
CA TYR A 49 -7.56 -11.78 -14.41
C TYR A 49 -7.10 -11.03 -15.65
N LYS A 50 -5.94 -10.36 -15.53
CA LYS A 50 -5.23 -9.75 -16.65
C LYS A 50 -3.76 -10.15 -16.60
N LEU A 51 -3.15 -10.30 -17.77
CA LEU A 51 -1.71 -10.44 -17.95
C LEU A 51 -1.20 -9.25 -18.76
N ASN A 52 -0.33 -8.44 -18.18
CA ASN A 52 0.20 -7.22 -18.80
C ASN A 52 -0.93 -6.29 -19.30
N GLY A 53 -2.01 -6.14 -18.50
CA GLY A 53 -3.17 -5.33 -18.81
C GLY A 53 -4.16 -5.94 -19.81
N VAL A 54 -3.92 -7.16 -20.32
CA VAL A 54 -4.80 -7.86 -21.24
C VAL A 54 -5.61 -8.92 -20.50
N PRO A 55 -6.95 -8.97 -20.64
CA PRO A 55 -7.77 -10.00 -20.03
C PRO A 55 -7.26 -11.42 -20.35
N ALA A 56 -7.14 -12.25 -19.31
CA ALA A 56 -6.64 -13.61 -19.39
C ALA A 56 -7.53 -14.56 -18.58
N LYS A 57 -7.44 -15.86 -18.83
CA LYS A 57 -8.09 -16.85 -18.01
C LYS A 57 -7.12 -17.40 -16.96
N ALA A 58 -7.64 -17.80 -15.79
CA ALA A 58 -6.81 -18.35 -14.72
C ALA A 58 -5.92 -19.53 -15.18
N GLU A 59 -6.45 -20.38 -16.07
CA GLU A 59 -5.76 -21.54 -16.62
C GLU A 59 -4.55 -21.20 -17.51
N ASP A 60 -4.51 -19.97 -18.05
CA ASP A 60 -3.44 -19.48 -18.94
C ASP A 60 -2.32 -18.75 -18.17
N LEU A 61 -2.47 -18.57 -16.85
CA LEU A 61 -1.54 -17.77 -16.05
C LEU A 61 -0.41 -18.58 -15.42
N ALA A 62 -0.56 -19.90 -15.28
CA ALA A 62 0.49 -20.74 -14.71
C ALA A 62 1.77 -20.69 -15.56
N GLY A 63 2.89 -20.32 -14.93
CA GLY A 63 4.17 -20.12 -15.63
C GLY A 63 4.26 -18.81 -16.44
N ALA A 64 3.30 -17.90 -16.30
CA ALA A 64 3.31 -16.63 -17.03
C ALA A 64 4.42 -15.70 -16.56
N ASN A 65 4.96 -14.93 -17.51
CA ASN A 65 5.94 -13.89 -17.23
C ASN A 65 5.32 -12.51 -17.47
N GLY A 66 5.37 -11.64 -16.46
CA GLY A 66 4.85 -10.28 -16.54
C GLY A 66 4.10 -9.84 -15.31
N LEU A 67 3.26 -8.82 -15.48
CA LEU A 67 2.38 -8.31 -14.45
C LEU A 67 1.03 -9.02 -14.53
N ILE A 68 0.65 -9.71 -13.49
CA ILE A 68 -0.64 -10.36 -13.34
C ILE A 68 -1.50 -9.48 -12.41
N GLU A 69 -2.67 -9.10 -12.87
CA GLU A 69 -3.67 -8.38 -12.08
C GLU A 69 -4.84 -9.32 -11.81
N ILE A 70 -5.24 -9.43 -10.57
CA ILE A 70 -6.38 -10.21 -10.08
C ILE A 70 -7.40 -9.21 -9.55
N ASP A 71 -8.45 -8.96 -10.32
CA ASP A 71 -9.54 -8.08 -9.92
C ASP A 71 -10.63 -8.90 -9.21
N ILE A 72 -11.07 -8.41 -8.06
CA ILE A 72 -12.02 -9.06 -7.17
C ILE A 72 -13.18 -8.12 -6.93
N ASP A 73 -14.33 -8.43 -7.52
CA ASP A 73 -15.56 -7.68 -7.35
C ASP A 73 -16.45 -8.38 -6.31
N ILE A 74 -16.80 -7.67 -5.25
CA ILE A 74 -17.63 -8.16 -4.14
C ILE A 74 -18.86 -7.28 -4.06
N LEU A 75 -19.98 -7.77 -4.59
CA LEU A 75 -21.23 -7.04 -4.70
C LEU A 75 -22.28 -7.62 -3.74
N PRO A 76 -22.99 -6.79 -2.95
CA PRO A 76 -24.08 -7.25 -2.09
C PRO A 76 -25.12 -8.05 -2.89
N ASN A 77 -25.58 -9.16 -2.34
CA ASN A 77 -26.63 -9.98 -2.93
C ASN A 77 -28.00 -9.68 -2.28
N ASP A 78 -28.85 -8.97 -3.01
CA ASP A 78 -30.18 -8.59 -2.52
C ASP A 78 -31.08 -9.79 -2.21
N ASN A 79 -30.85 -10.94 -2.85
CA ASN A 79 -31.66 -12.14 -2.65
C ASN A 79 -31.25 -12.94 -1.41
N ALA A 80 -30.11 -12.65 -0.79
CA ALA A 80 -29.70 -13.31 0.43
C ALA A 80 -30.57 -12.90 1.62
N ALA A 81 -30.74 -13.82 2.57
CA ALA A 81 -31.54 -13.55 3.77
C ALA A 81 -30.88 -12.41 4.60
N ASP A 82 -31.74 -11.52 5.13
CA ASP A 82 -31.32 -10.31 5.87
C ASP A 82 -30.36 -10.61 7.04
N TYR A 83 -30.54 -11.75 7.70
CA TYR A 83 -29.64 -12.18 8.76
C TYR A 83 -28.19 -12.27 8.26
N TYR A 84 -27.95 -12.90 7.12
CA TYR A 84 -26.60 -13.06 6.57
C TYR A 84 -26.05 -11.74 6.01
N LYS A 85 -26.90 -10.97 5.33
CA LYS A 85 -26.51 -9.66 4.79
C LYS A 85 -26.04 -8.67 5.86
N ASN A 86 -26.65 -8.73 7.06
CA ASN A 86 -26.43 -7.73 8.10
C ASN A 86 -25.47 -8.19 9.21
N ASN A 87 -25.10 -9.47 9.26
CA ASN A 87 -24.34 -10.01 10.39
C ASN A 87 -23.08 -10.78 9.98
N PHE A 88 -22.75 -10.85 8.69
CA PHE A 88 -21.56 -11.55 8.23
C PHE A 88 -20.56 -10.56 7.68
N ILE A 89 -19.29 -10.85 7.91
CA ILE A 89 -18.16 -10.25 7.20
C ILE A 89 -17.61 -11.26 6.20
N LEU A 90 -17.10 -10.76 5.10
CA LEU A 90 -16.36 -11.54 4.12
C LEU A 90 -14.87 -11.23 4.26
N GLU A 91 -14.08 -12.28 4.36
CA GLU A 91 -12.63 -12.26 4.26
C GLU A 91 -12.24 -12.87 2.91
N ALA A 92 -11.50 -12.13 2.10
CA ALA A 92 -10.88 -12.61 0.89
C ALA A 92 -9.36 -12.63 1.09
N ALA A 93 -8.76 -13.80 0.97
CA ALA A 93 -7.34 -13.97 1.27
C ALA A 93 -6.61 -14.71 0.15
N CYS A 94 -5.38 -14.33 -0.09
CA CYS A 94 -4.44 -15.10 -0.90
C CYS A 94 -3.05 -15.12 -0.25
N VAL A 95 -2.25 -16.09 -0.69
CA VAL A 95 -0.87 -16.25 -0.24
C VAL A 95 0.02 -16.26 -1.47
N ALA A 96 1.05 -15.43 -1.44
CA ALA A 96 2.10 -15.41 -2.44
C ALA A 96 3.44 -15.79 -1.80
N ASP A 97 4.23 -16.62 -2.46
CA ASP A 97 5.60 -16.90 -2.03
C ASP A 97 6.53 -15.82 -2.60
N THR A 98 7.24 -15.10 -1.73
CA THR A 98 8.14 -14.02 -2.15
C THR A 98 9.37 -14.53 -2.89
N ASP A 99 9.66 -15.82 -2.84
CA ASP A 99 10.75 -16.42 -3.61
C ASP A 99 10.37 -16.59 -5.10
N ASP A 100 9.05 -16.64 -5.42
CA ASP A 100 8.50 -16.88 -6.76
C ASP A 100 7.96 -15.60 -7.43
N ILE A 101 7.95 -14.46 -6.72
CA ILE A 101 7.42 -13.19 -7.22
C ILE A 101 8.46 -12.07 -7.19
N LEU A 102 8.40 -11.16 -8.16
CA LEU A 102 9.24 -9.96 -8.24
C LEU A 102 8.64 -8.79 -7.47
N SER A 103 7.31 -8.66 -7.49
CA SER A 103 6.57 -7.62 -6.78
C SER A 103 5.16 -8.09 -6.44
N ILE A 104 4.57 -7.49 -5.41
CA ILE A 104 3.15 -7.64 -5.09
C ILE A 104 2.61 -6.34 -4.52
N GLU A 105 1.52 -5.87 -5.09
CA GLU A 105 0.75 -4.72 -4.64
C GLU A 105 -0.70 -5.13 -4.46
N ALA A 106 -1.32 -4.69 -3.38
CA ALA A 106 -2.70 -5.02 -3.05
C ALA A 106 -3.33 -3.88 -2.22
N PRO A 107 -3.68 -2.75 -2.86
CA PRO A 107 -4.27 -1.61 -2.18
C PRO A 107 -5.54 -2.00 -1.40
N GLY A 108 -5.71 -1.44 -0.21
CA GLY A 108 -6.84 -1.75 0.69
C GLY A 108 -6.71 -3.08 1.44
N SER A 109 -5.65 -3.87 1.21
CA SER A 109 -5.42 -5.13 1.94
C SER A 109 -4.67 -4.91 3.25
N GLN A 110 -4.76 -5.91 4.12
CA GLN A 110 -3.79 -6.15 5.19
C GLN A 110 -2.78 -7.19 4.72
N MET A 111 -1.51 -6.81 4.69
CA MET A 111 -0.44 -7.72 4.29
C MET A 111 0.41 -8.13 5.49
N VAL A 112 0.61 -9.43 5.66
CA VAL A 112 1.45 -10.01 6.72
C VAL A 112 2.42 -11.01 6.11
N THR A 113 3.71 -10.76 6.31
CA THR A 113 4.76 -11.67 5.82
C THR A 113 5.20 -12.61 6.93
N ILE A 114 5.19 -13.91 6.65
CA ILE A 114 5.64 -14.98 7.56
C ILE A 114 6.64 -15.85 6.80
N GLY A 115 7.92 -15.67 7.06
CA GLY A 115 8.98 -16.31 6.28
C GLY A 115 9.01 -15.76 4.85
N SER A 116 8.93 -16.65 3.86
CA SER A 116 8.79 -16.29 2.44
C SER A 116 7.33 -16.09 2.00
N LEU A 117 6.36 -16.34 2.88
CA LEU A 117 4.94 -16.26 2.54
C LEU A 117 4.37 -14.89 2.86
N LYS A 118 3.86 -14.20 1.87
CA LYS A 118 3.11 -12.95 2.00
C LYS A 118 1.61 -13.26 1.94
N ASN A 119 0.93 -13.04 3.07
CA ASN A 119 -0.51 -13.19 3.17
C ASN A 119 -1.16 -11.84 2.88
N VAL A 120 -2.05 -11.82 1.93
CA VAL A 120 -2.85 -10.63 1.55
C VAL A 120 -4.30 -10.90 1.95
N VAL A 121 -4.89 -10.03 2.75
CA VAL A 121 -6.23 -10.20 3.30
C VAL A 121 -7.05 -8.94 3.10
N PHE A 122 -8.24 -9.09 2.51
CA PHE A 122 -9.24 -8.05 2.35
C PHE A 122 -10.48 -8.37 3.17
N PHE A 123 -11.22 -7.34 3.56
CA PHE A 123 -12.47 -7.47 4.31
C PHE A 123 -13.58 -6.67 3.66
N ALA A 124 -14.73 -7.32 3.42
CA ALA A 124 -15.98 -6.63 3.13
C ALA A 124 -16.91 -6.74 4.34
N LEU A 125 -17.41 -5.60 4.78
CA LEU A 125 -18.34 -5.49 5.91
C LEU A 125 -19.78 -5.70 5.46
N PRO A 126 -20.73 -5.96 6.38
CA PRO A 126 -22.12 -6.24 6.03
C PRO A 126 -22.70 -5.17 5.10
N GLY A 127 -23.16 -5.59 3.92
CA GLY A 127 -23.79 -4.73 2.93
C GLY A 127 -22.86 -3.83 2.12
N GLU A 128 -21.55 -3.92 2.31
CA GLU A 128 -20.58 -3.17 1.52
C GLU A 128 -20.34 -3.79 0.14
N GLU A 129 -20.22 -2.92 -0.86
CA GLU A 129 -19.66 -3.20 -2.16
C GLU A 129 -18.16 -2.91 -2.12
N GLN A 130 -17.35 -3.83 -2.61
CA GLN A 130 -15.90 -3.68 -2.61
C GLN A 130 -15.30 -4.15 -3.94
N HIS A 131 -14.27 -3.44 -4.36
CA HIS A 131 -13.47 -3.74 -5.54
C HIS A 131 -12.00 -3.75 -5.15
N TYR A 132 -11.36 -4.89 -5.26
CA TYR A 132 -9.94 -5.03 -4.92
C TYR A 132 -9.15 -5.53 -6.11
N THR A 133 -7.90 -5.10 -6.18
CA THR A 133 -6.94 -5.59 -7.17
C THR A 133 -5.69 -6.07 -6.46
N VAL A 134 -5.22 -7.25 -6.81
CA VAL A 134 -3.90 -7.76 -6.43
C VAL A 134 -3.04 -7.78 -7.68
N SER A 135 -1.96 -7.02 -7.69
CA SER A 135 -1.00 -6.94 -8.79
C SER A 135 0.27 -7.70 -8.42
N ILE A 136 0.62 -8.73 -9.17
CA ILE A 136 1.79 -9.59 -8.93
C ILE A 136 2.70 -9.56 -10.15
N GLY A 137 3.93 -9.08 -9.98
CA GLY A 137 4.98 -9.22 -10.98
C GLY A 137 5.72 -10.54 -10.79
N SER A 138 5.83 -11.37 -11.81
CA SER A 138 6.54 -12.64 -11.77
C SER A 138 7.18 -12.97 -13.13
N ASP A 139 8.22 -13.77 -13.13
CA ASP A 139 8.83 -14.38 -14.32
C ASP A 139 8.42 -15.85 -14.52
N ASP A 140 7.83 -16.47 -13.50
CA ASP A 140 7.25 -17.83 -13.52
C ASP A 140 6.08 -17.88 -12.52
N PHE A 141 4.90 -17.37 -12.93
CA PHE A 141 3.79 -17.14 -12.03
C PHE A 141 3.17 -18.46 -11.53
N GLU A 142 3.18 -18.62 -10.21
CA GLU A 142 2.45 -19.65 -9.49
C GLU A 142 1.51 -19.03 -8.47
N PHE A 143 0.27 -19.48 -8.42
CA PHE A 143 -0.74 -18.95 -7.55
C PHE A 143 -1.67 -20.04 -7.02
N SER A 144 -1.75 -20.14 -5.69
CA SER A 144 -2.60 -21.15 -5.03
C SER A 144 -4.10 -20.83 -5.06
N GLY A 145 -4.45 -19.65 -5.56
CA GLY A 145 -5.83 -19.16 -5.66
C GLY A 145 -6.23 -18.25 -4.51
N MET A 146 -7.50 -17.79 -4.57
CA MET A 146 -8.14 -16.98 -3.54
C MET A 146 -9.00 -17.85 -2.62
N LEU A 147 -8.95 -17.57 -1.33
CA LEU A 147 -9.83 -18.15 -0.33
C LEU A 147 -10.87 -17.09 0.08
N PHE A 148 -12.13 -17.42 -0.02
CA PHE A 148 -13.22 -16.57 0.46
C PHE A 148 -13.88 -17.24 1.67
N MET A 149 -13.92 -16.54 2.79
CA MET A 149 -14.48 -17.02 4.03
C MET A 149 -15.51 -16.03 4.57
N MET A 150 -16.72 -16.51 4.87
CA MET A 150 -17.77 -15.70 5.45
C MET A 150 -18.04 -16.16 6.88
N GLN A 151 -17.99 -15.24 7.82
CA GLN A 151 -18.18 -15.54 9.22
C GLN A 151 -19.08 -14.50 9.89
N PRO A 152 -19.90 -14.93 10.90
CA PRO A 152 -20.67 -13.98 11.67
C PRO A 152 -19.75 -13.05 12.45
N ALA A 153 -20.04 -11.75 12.41
CA ALA A 153 -19.30 -10.74 13.16
C ALA A 153 -20.17 -10.10 14.23
N THR A 154 -19.56 -9.72 15.33
CA THR A 154 -20.17 -8.83 16.32
C THR A 154 -20.04 -7.38 15.86
N MET A 155 -20.94 -6.50 16.36
CA MET A 155 -20.84 -5.06 16.09
C MET A 155 -19.45 -4.50 16.45
N SER A 156 -18.87 -4.94 17.57
CA SER A 156 -17.52 -4.53 17.97
C SER A 156 -16.44 -4.91 16.94
N GLN A 157 -16.53 -6.11 16.36
CA GLN A 157 -15.55 -6.53 15.32
C GLN A 157 -15.71 -5.73 14.03
N VAL A 158 -16.94 -5.36 13.68
CA VAL A 158 -17.23 -4.49 12.53
C VAL A 158 -16.63 -3.10 12.76
N ASP A 159 -16.85 -2.54 13.95
CA ASP A 159 -16.30 -1.23 14.33
C ASP A 159 -14.75 -1.27 14.34
N ASP A 160 -14.16 -2.30 14.95
CA ASP A 160 -12.69 -2.48 14.98
C ASP A 160 -12.06 -2.53 13.57
N ILE A 161 -12.74 -3.20 12.61
CA ILE A 161 -12.26 -3.27 11.21
C ILE A 161 -12.40 -1.91 10.52
N LYS A 162 -13.49 -1.16 10.78
CA LYS A 162 -13.67 0.20 10.25
C LYS A 162 -12.60 1.14 10.76
N ASP A 163 -12.40 1.19 12.07
CA ASP A 163 -11.40 2.04 12.70
C ASP A 163 -9.98 1.75 12.17
N LEU A 164 -9.68 0.46 11.92
CA LEU A 164 -8.39 0.07 11.35
C LEU A 164 -8.24 0.54 9.89
N ARG A 165 -9.31 0.45 9.10
CA ARG A 165 -9.33 0.91 7.71
C ARG A 165 -9.15 2.43 7.63
N ASP A 166 -9.94 3.17 8.43
CA ASP A 166 -9.87 4.63 8.49
C ASP A 166 -8.48 5.10 8.95
N THR A 167 -7.88 4.43 9.95
CA THR A 167 -6.52 4.74 10.41
C THR A 167 -5.48 4.48 9.32
N LYS A 168 -5.64 3.42 8.54
CA LYS A 168 -4.73 3.13 7.42
C LYS A 168 -4.83 4.21 6.34
N GLU A 169 -6.04 4.60 5.94
CA GLU A 169 -6.29 5.67 4.97
C GLU A 169 -5.67 7.00 5.44
N ASP A 170 -5.85 7.39 6.71
CA ASP A 170 -5.24 8.58 7.31
C ASP A 170 -3.70 8.56 7.26
N ILE A 171 -3.09 7.37 7.40
CA ILE A 171 -1.62 7.20 7.30
C ILE A 171 -1.17 7.33 5.84
N GLU A 172 -1.87 6.72 4.90
CA GLU A 172 -1.59 6.81 3.47
C GLU A 172 -1.69 8.27 3.01
N ASP A 173 -2.78 8.98 3.32
CA ASP A 173 -2.96 10.40 3.02
C ASP A 173 -1.86 11.27 3.63
N SER A 174 -1.42 10.95 4.86
CA SER A 174 -0.33 11.66 5.52
C SER A 174 1.01 11.43 4.83
N ALA A 175 1.28 10.21 4.38
CA ALA A 175 2.50 9.87 3.65
C ALA A 175 2.54 10.60 2.30
N ASP A 176 1.42 10.65 1.57
CA ASP A 176 1.30 11.38 0.31
C ASP A 176 1.52 12.89 0.51
N ALA A 177 0.93 13.48 1.55
CA ALA A 177 1.13 14.90 1.88
C ALA A 177 2.59 15.21 2.25
N ILE A 178 3.30 14.29 2.90
CA ILE A 178 4.73 14.42 3.19
C ILE A 178 5.53 14.33 1.87
N SER A 179 5.22 13.38 1.00
CA SER A 179 5.86 13.24 -0.31
C SER A 179 5.73 14.52 -1.14
N ASP A 180 4.51 15.06 -1.26
CA ASP A 180 4.26 16.33 -1.95
C ASP A 180 5.06 17.49 -1.34
N SER A 181 5.16 17.52 -0.02
CA SER A 181 5.94 18.55 0.68
C SER A 181 7.44 18.43 0.40
N LEU A 182 7.96 17.21 0.29
CA LEU A 182 9.35 16.94 -0.07
C LEU A 182 9.66 17.37 -1.51
N ASP A 183 8.75 17.16 -2.45
CA ASP A 183 8.90 17.62 -3.83
C ASP A 183 9.00 19.16 -3.90
N VAL A 184 8.18 19.88 -3.13
CA VAL A 184 8.28 21.34 -3.01
C VAL A 184 9.62 21.77 -2.42
N VAL A 185 10.16 21.03 -1.45
CA VAL A 185 11.51 21.31 -0.89
C VAL A 185 12.59 21.08 -1.93
N LEU A 186 12.52 20.00 -2.72
CA LEU A 186 13.44 19.71 -3.81
C LEU A 186 13.46 20.85 -4.85
N ASP A 187 12.30 21.29 -5.32
CA ASP A 187 12.16 22.40 -6.26
C ASP A 187 12.74 23.71 -5.69
N THR A 188 12.56 23.92 -4.40
CA THR A 188 13.10 25.09 -3.70
C THR A 188 14.63 25.03 -3.65
N LEU A 189 15.21 23.86 -3.34
CA LEU A 189 16.65 23.64 -3.31
C LEU A 189 17.28 23.84 -4.70
N ASP A 190 16.65 23.33 -5.75
CA ASP A 190 17.06 23.55 -7.14
C ASP A 190 17.08 25.04 -7.52
N SER A 191 16.02 25.76 -7.13
CA SER A 191 15.92 27.19 -7.35
C SER A 191 17.00 27.97 -6.62
N MET A 192 17.31 27.59 -5.36
CA MET A 192 18.38 28.19 -4.57
C MET A 192 19.75 27.89 -5.17
N GLN A 193 20.02 26.64 -5.60
CA GLN A 193 21.25 26.25 -6.28
C GLN A 193 21.47 27.08 -7.54
N SER A 194 20.43 27.22 -8.37
CA SER A 194 20.47 28.04 -9.58
C SER A 194 20.74 29.51 -9.27
N SER A 195 20.15 30.05 -8.21
CA SER A 195 20.35 31.43 -7.75
C SER A 195 21.78 31.67 -7.25
N LEU A 196 22.35 30.71 -6.51
CA LEU A 196 23.75 30.75 -6.06
C LEU A 196 24.73 30.70 -7.23
N LYS A 197 24.46 29.84 -8.22
CA LYS A 197 25.25 29.76 -9.45
C LYS A 197 25.26 31.09 -10.20
N ASN A 198 24.09 31.67 -10.40
CA ASN A 198 23.92 32.97 -11.07
C ASN A 198 24.64 34.08 -10.29
N THR A 199 24.56 34.06 -8.96
CA THR A 199 25.30 35.03 -8.10
C THR A 199 26.82 34.85 -8.26
N SER A 200 27.31 33.64 -8.24
CA SER A 200 28.73 33.34 -8.45
C SER A 200 29.24 33.80 -9.83
N GLU A 201 28.42 33.54 -10.89
CA GLU A 201 28.74 33.99 -12.24
C GLU A 201 28.72 35.53 -12.34
N GLY A 202 27.78 36.18 -11.67
CA GLY A 202 27.73 37.65 -11.59
C GLY A 202 28.95 38.24 -10.89
N LEU A 203 29.39 37.65 -9.79
CA LEU A 203 30.63 38.06 -9.09
C LEU A 203 31.90 37.85 -9.94
N LYS A 204 31.99 36.74 -10.67
CA LYS A 204 33.09 36.51 -11.64
C LYS A 204 33.05 37.53 -12.78
N GLY A 205 31.85 37.94 -13.23
CA GLY A 205 31.68 39.00 -14.23
C GLY A 205 32.17 40.35 -13.72
N LEU A 206 31.90 40.72 -12.46
CA LEU A 206 32.39 41.92 -11.82
C LEU A 206 33.94 41.90 -11.68
N GLN A 207 34.49 40.77 -11.31
CA GLN A 207 35.93 40.60 -11.20
C GLN A 207 36.64 40.83 -12.57
N LYS A 208 36.09 40.24 -13.67
CA LYS A 208 36.59 40.49 -15.02
C LYS A 208 36.48 41.96 -15.44
N ALA A 209 35.34 42.60 -15.12
CA ALA A 209 35.17 44.03 -15.37
C ALA A 209 36.21 44.89 -14.61
N ARG A 210 36.49 44.53 -13.36
CA ARG A 210 37.60 45.14 -12.57
C ARG A 210 38.95 45.02 -13.28
N GLU A 211 39.35 43.82 -13.69
CA GLU A 211 40.60 43.58 -14.40
C GLU A 211 40.69 44.44 -15.65
N THR A 212 39.59 44.54 -16.43
CA THR A 212 39.52 45.36 -17.62
C THR A 212 39.72 46.86 -17.31
N VAL A 213 39.07 47.34 -16.25
CA VAL A 213 39.20 48.73 -15.79
C VAL A 213 40.56 49.02 -15.19
N SER A 214 41.12 48.10 -14.38
CA SER A 214 42.46 48.22 -13.79
C SER A 214 43.54 48.29 -14.84
N ASN A 215 43.44 47.48 -15.91
CA ASN A 215 44.38 47.50 -17.03
C ASN A 215 44.26 48.77 -17.89
N SER A 216 43.15 49.51 -17.75
CA SER A 216 42.89 50.72 -18.57
C SER A 216 43.33 52.03 -17.89
N LYS A 217 43.47 52.10 -16.57
CA LYS A 217 43.88 53.32 -15.84
C LYS A 217 44.56 53.01 -14.52
N GLY A 218 45.91 53.20 -14.44
CA GLY A 218 46.63 53.24 -13.18
C GLY A 218 46.24 54.47 -12.34
N ALA A 219 46.10 54.28 -11.03
CA ALA A 219 46.15 55.28 -9.94
C ALA A 219 44.84 55.75 -9.24
N VAL A 220 43.67 55.28 -9.58
CA VAL A 220 42.42 55.79 -8.87
C VAL A 220 41.66 54.70 -8.09
N TYR A 221 42.18 53.47 -7.97
CA TYR A 221 41.33 52.33 -7.62
C TYR A 221 41.71 51.53 -6.36
N GLU A 222 42.57 52.05 -5.46
CA GLU A 222 42.91 51.33 -4.22
C GLU A 222 41.69 51.01 -3.33
N ASP A 223 40.70 51.92 -3.24
CA ASP A 223 39.49 51.67 -2.46
C ASP A 223 38.49 50.71 -3.17
N ALA A 224 38.44 50.67 -4.50
CA ALA A 224 37.65 49.75 -5.29
C ALA A 224 38.26 48.33 -5.27
N ASP A 225 39.56 48.19 -5.19
CA ASP A 225 40.25 46.93 -5.07
C ASP A 225 39.91 46.20 -3.78
N ALA A 226 39.86 46.89 -2.63
CA ALA A 226 39.48 46.32 -1.35
C ALA A 226 38.00 45.77 -1.36
N ALA A 227 37.07 46.51 -1.95
CA ALA A 227 35.69 46.07 -2.03
C ALA A 227 35.52 44.87 -2.96
N LEU A 228 36.30 44.77 -4.00
CA LEU A 228 36.24 43.65 -4.96
C LEU A 228 36.98 42.41 -4.44
N ASP A 229 38.04 42.55 -3.63
CA ASP A 229 38.66 41.44 -2.91
C ASP A 229 37.68 40.80 -1.88
N GLU A 230 36.83 41.62 -1.24
CA GLU A 230 35.79 41.11 -0.37
C GLU A 230 34.65 40.39 -1.16
N MET A 231 34.35 40.82 -2.39
CA MET A 231 33.46 40.10 -3.29
C MET A 231 34.00 38.76 -3.78
N GLU A 232 35.32 38.67 -4.02
CA GLU A 232 35.99 37.42 -4.34
C GLU A 232 35.92 36.42 -3.17
N LYS A 233 36.19 36.88 -1.96
CA LYS A 233 36.05 36.08 -0.74
C LYS A 233 34.60 35.62 -0.52
N LEU A 234 33.61 36.47 -0.84
CA LEU A 234 32.20 36.09 -0.78
C LEU A 234 31.88 35.02 -1.83
N SER A 235 32.38 35.14 -3.06
CA SER A 235 32.21 34.12 -4.10
C SER A 235 32.79 32.76 -3.68
N ASP A 236 33.97 32.77 -3.07
CA ASP A 236 34.63 31.56 -2.58
C ASP A 236 33.88 30.94 -1.38
N SER A 237 33.30 31.78 -0.51
CA SER A 237 32.51 31.32 0.62
C SER A 237 31.10 30.79 0.20
N LEU A 238 30.56 31.21 -0.94
CA LEU A 238 29.33 30.67 -1.50
C LEU A 238 29.51 29.32 -2.20
N SER A 239 30.69 29.02 -2.72
CA SER A 239 30.98 27.75 -3.42
C SER A 239 30.71 26.49 -2.56
N PRO A 240 31.10 26.42 -1.27
CA PRO A 240 30.76 25.28 -0.42
C PRO A 240 29.26 25.08 -0.16
N TYR A 241 28.46 26.16 -0.19
CA TYR A 241 26.99 26.04 0.04
C TYR A 241 26.32 25.29 -1.09
N SER A 242 26.79 25.38 -2.33
CA SER A 242 26.27 24.55 -3.43
C SER A 242 26.43 23.06 -3.12
N GLN A 243 27.55 22.63 -2.55
CA GLN A 243 27.74 21.22 -2.17
C GLN A 243 26.85 20.80 -0.99
N HIS A 244 26.56 21.72 -0.07
CA HIS A 244 25.63 21.43 1.02
C HIS A 244 24.19 21.29 0.54
N PHE A 245 23.77 22.07 -0.46
CA PHE A 245 22.47 21.92 -1.10
C PHE A 245 22.36 20.61 -1.88
N ASP A 246 23.40 20.21 -2.65
CA ASP A 246 23.44 18.92 -3.33
C ASP A 246 23.30 17.76 -2.31
N THR A 247 23.96 17.86 -1.16
CA THR A 247 23.87 16.85 -0.10
C THR A 247 22.47 16.82 0.53
N ALA A 248 21.86 17.97 0.76
CA ALA A 248 20.49 18.06 1.31
C ALA A 248 19.46 17.52 0.31
N GLN A 249 19.60 17.83 -0.98
CA GLN A 249 18.76 17.33 -2.05
C GLN A 249 18.80 15.80 -2.10
N ASN A 250 19.99 15.19 -2.13
CA ASN A 250 20.12 13.74 -2.13
C ASN A 250 19.46 13.10 -0.89
N ALA A 251 19.61 13.71 0.29
CA ALA A 251 18.97 13.20 1.52
C ALA A 251 17.43 13.26 1.45
N VAL A 252 16.87 14.31 0.85
CA VAL A 252 15.42 14.44 0.65
C VAL A 252 14.92 13.43 -0.40
N GLU A 253 15.69 13.19 -1.48
CA GLU A 253 15.38 12.15 -2.47
C GLU A 253 15.36 10.74 -1.86
N ASP A 254 16.33 10.44 -0.97
CA ASP A 254 16.38 9.17 -0.23
C ASP A 254 15.15 9.01 0.67
N ILE A 255 14.76 10.05 1.43
CA ILE A 255 13.57 10.04 2.28
C ILE A 255 12.29 9.84 1.43
N ASN A 256 12.17 10.52 0.30
CA ASN A 256 11.01 10.37 -0.59
C ASN A 256 10.91 8.95 -1.16
N THR A 257 12.05 8.36 -1.51
CA THR A 257 12.13 6.97 -1.96
C THR A 257 11.68 6.00 -0.87
N ASP A 258 12.15 6.21 0.37
CA ASP A 258 11.78 5.37 1.50
C ASP A 258 10.28 5.50 1.86
N LEU A 259 9.71 6.71 1.76
CA LEU A 259 8.26 6.94 1.95
C LEU A 259 7.42 6.24 0.89
N ASN A 260 7.84 6.30 -0.39
CA ASN A 260 7.14 5.59 -1.47
C ASN A 260 7.19 4.07 -1.28
N ASN A 261 8.31 3.55 -0.74
CA ASN A 261 8.42 2.13 -0.41
C ASN A 261 7.58 1.71 0.81
N LEU A 262 7.27 2.65 1.72
CA LEU A 262 6.39 2.40 2.87
C LEU A 262 4.91 2.44 2.47
N ASN A 263 4.57 3.14 1.38
CA ASN A 263 3.20 3.32 0.91
C ASN A 263 2.80 2.29 -0.17
N SER A 264 3.71 1.43 -0.57
CA SER A 264 3.51 0.32 -1.50
C SER A 264 3.58 -1.02 -0.77
#